data_771dc2f7f8e0dc1ccd085823e74d618f
#
_entry.id   771dc2f7f8e0dc1ccd085823e74d618f
#
_cell.length_a   1.000
_cell.length_b   1.000
_cell.length_c   1.000
_cell.angle_alpha   90.00
_cell.angle_beta   90.00
_cell.angle_gamma   90.00
#
_symmetry.space_group_name_H-M   'P 1'
#
loop_
_entity.id
_entity.type
_entity.pdbx_description
1 polymer ?
#
loop_
_entity_poly.entity_id
_entity_poly.type
_entity_poly.pdbx_seq_one_letter_code
_entity_poly.pdbx_strand_id
1 'polypeptide(L)'
;AKQDYVVEEMAANIDIAPTILDIAGIKKQPAQFAGASLLQLAKGEKVDGWRDSLLYEYYWEFNFPSTPTTFAIRSDNFKLIQYHGIWDTDELYDIKNDPQEMRNLIDDPRYINVKLDLRKALYQRLADGGEYSVPYTKKFSTGAVFRQGDRSAAAEFPDDWLRKGDEKDLTKFF
;
A
#
# COMPACT_ATOMS: atom_id res chain seq x y z
N ALA A 1 -2.79 -26.16 15.06
CA ALA A 1 -3.83 -25.14 14.89
C ALA A 1 -5.11 -25.62 15.58
N LYS A 2 -5.92 -24.71 16.07
CA LYS A 2 -7.23 -25.02 16.65
C LYS A 2 -8.20 -25.31 15.50
N GLN A 3 -8.96 -26.41 15.61
CA GLN A 3 -9.88 -26.80 14.54
C GLN A 3 -11.05 -25.81 14.47
N ASP A 4 -11.49 -25.46 13.26
CA ASP A 4 -12.61 -24.55 12.99
C ASP A 4 -12.49 -23.18 13.68
N TYR A 5 -11.25 -22.67 13.79
CA TYR A 5 -10.96 -21.37 14.39
C TYR A 5 -10.74 -20.32 13.31
N VAL A 6 -11.48 -19.24 13.39
CA VAL A 6 -11.31 -18.06 12.53
C VAL A 6 -10.41 -17.05 13.24
N VAL A 7 -9.37 -16.61 12.56
CA VAL A 7 -8.47 -15.56 13.01
C VAL A 7 -9.00 -14.25 12.44
N GLU A 8 -9.36 -13.32 13.30
CA GLU A 8 -9.88 -11.99 12.91
C GLU A 8 -8.76 -10.98 12.66
N GLU A 9 -7.56 -11.26 13.17
CA GLU A 9 -6.39 -10.42 13.01
C GLU A 9 -5.95 -10.37 11.55
N MET A 10 -5.46 -9.18 11.14
CA MET A 10 -5.05 -8.92 9.77
C MET A 10 -3.81 -9.74 9.39
N ALA A 11 -3.98 -10.68 8.45
CA ALA A 11 -2.92 -11.51 7.90
C ALA A 11 -2.61 -11.14 6.44
N ALA A 12 -1.38 -11.38 6.01
CA ALA A 12 -0.93 -11.10 4.65
C ALA A 12 0.04 -12.18 4.13
N ASN A 13 0.29 -12.18 2.83
CA ASN A 13 1.22 -13.11 2.21
C ASN A 13 2.67 -12.99 2.73
N ILE A 14 3.07 -11.81 3.20
CA ILE A 14 4.38 -11.57 3.82
C ILE A 14 4.57 -12.40 5.11
N ASP A 15 3.51 -12.90 5.71
CA ASP A 15 3.52 -13.68 6.94
C ASP A 15 3.79 -15.17 6.69
N ILE A 16 3.68 -15.63 5.45
CA ILE A 16 3.83 -17.05 5.11
C ILE A 16 5.25 -17.53 5.40
N ALA A 17 6.26 -16.83 4.93
CA ALA A 17 7.66 -17.23 5.12
C ALA A 17 8.08 -17.22 6.61
N PRO A 18 7.79 -16.17 7.40
CA PRO A 18 8.00 -16.19 8.85
C PRO A 18 7.30 -17.36 9.55
N THR A 19 6.10 -17.70 9.14
CA THR A 19 5.34 -18.80 9.72
C THR A 19 5.99 -20.16 9.43
N ILE A 20 6.48 -20.39 8.20
CA ILE A 20 7.17 -21.61 7.82
C ILE A 20 8.45 -21.78 8.64
N LEU A 21 9.24 -20.71 8.79
CA LEU A 21 10.46 -20.75 9.59
C LEU A 21 10.18 -21.05 11.06
N ASP A 22 9.14 -20.46 11.60
CA ASP A 22 8.74 -20.70 13.01
C ASP A 22 8.27 -22.14 13.22
N ILE A 23 7.49 -22.71 12.30
CA ILE A 23 7.08 -24.12 12.33
C ILE A 23 8.32 -25.04 12.26
N ALA A 24 9.32 -24.68 11.46
CA ALA A 24 10.59 -25.41 11.35
C ALA A 24 11.51 -25.24 12.56
N GLY A 25 11.13 -24.46 13.57
CA GLY A 25 11.92 -24.20 14.78
C GLY A 25 13.06 -23.20 14.58
N ILE A 26 13.09 -22.48 13.48
CA ILE A 26 14.11 -21.47 13.16
C ILE A 26 13.74 -20.16 13.87
N LYS A 27 14.37 -19.88 15.00
CA LYS A 27 14.04 -18.73 15.86
C LYS A 27 14.54 -17.39 15.30
N LYS A 28 15.67 -17.39 14.59
CA LYS A 28 16.26 -16.18 14.03
C LYS A 28 15.76 -15.96 12.62
N GLN A 29 14.81 -15.06 12.48
CA GLN A 29 14.33 -14.64 11.16
C GLN A 29 15.26 -13.59 10.53
N PRO A 30 15.35 -13.56 9.20
CA PRO A 30 16.05 -12.49 8.48
C PRO A 30 15.45 -11.12 8.81
N ALA A 31 16.31 -10.10 9.02
CA ALA A 31 15.88 -8.76 9.38
C ALA A 31 15.01 -8.07 8.31
N GLN A 32 15.12 -8.49 7.07
CA GLN A 32 14.36 -7.97 5.94
C GLN A 32 12.91 -8.50 5.84
N PHE A 33 12.52 -9.41 6.72
CA PHE A 33 11.12 -9.88 6.73
C PHE A 33 10.23 -8.83 7.39
N ALA A 34 9.31 -8.27 6.61
CA ALA A 34 8.30 -7.33 7.09
C ALA A 34 7.08 -8.03 7.72
N GLY A 35 6.92 -9.33 7.48
CA GLY A 35 5.84 -10.15 8.04
C GLY A 35 6.18 -10.73 9.41
N ALA A 36 5.16 -11.33 10.04
CA ALA A 36 5.26 -12.01 11.33
C ALA A 36 4.65 -13.42 11.25
N SER A 37 5.08 -14.32 12.15
CA SER A 37 4.53 -15.68 12.18
C SER A 37 3.06 -15.68 12.61
N LEU A 38 2.22 -16.35 11.84
CA LEU A 38 0.82 -16.61 12.13
C LEU A 38 0.60 -17.76 13.13
N LEU A 39 1.68 -18.44 13.56
CA LEU A 39 1.56 -19.68 14.33
C LEU A 39 0.84 -19.51 15.65
N GLN A 40 1.09 -18.40 16.36
CA GLN A 40 0.42 -18.12 17.64
C GLN A 40 -1.08 -17.82 17.41
N LEU A 41 -1.40 -16.98 16.43
CA LEU A 41 -2.79 -16.70 16.05
C LEU A 41 -3.52 -17.98 15.66
N ALA A 42 -2.90 -18.86 14.87
CA ALA A 42 -3.47 -20.15 14.47
C ALA A 42 -3.70 -21.11 15.64
N LYS A 43 -3.04 -20.91 16.76
CA LYS A 43 -3.30 -21.62 18.02
C LYS A 43 -4.41 -20.98 18.86
N GLY A 44 -4.90 -19.81 18.45
CA GLY A 44 -5.88 -19.02 19.21
C GLY A 44 -5.24 -18.23 20.35
N GLU A 45 -3.94 -17.98 20.28
CA GLU A 45 -3.22 -17.17 21.25
C GLU A 45 -3.29 -15.70 20.85
N LYS A 46 -3.46 -14.82 21.83
CA LYS A 46 -3.40 -13.37 21.59
C LYS A 46 -1.96 -12.95 21.38
N VAL A 47 -1.71 -12.16 20.33
CA VAL A 47 -0.39 -11.57 20.05
C VAL A 47 -0.46 -10.07 20.28
N ASP A 48 0.17 -9.60 21.36
CA ASP A 48 0.23 -8.18 21.66
C ASP A 48 1.08 -7.44 20.60
N GLY A 49 0.61 -6.27 20.18
CA GLY A 49 1.29 -5.47 19.15
C GLY A 49 1.15 -6.04 17.74
N TRP A 50 0.17 -6.93 17.50
CA TRP A 50 -0.15 -7.33 16.14
C TRP A 50 -0.54 -6.11 15.31
N ARG A 51 -0.28 -6.19 14.00
CA ARG A 51 -0.48 -5.05 13.10
C ARG A 51 -1.94 -4.59 13.07
N ASP A 52 -2.10 -3.29 13.01
CA ASP A 52 -3.38 -2.59 12.83
C ASP A 52 -3.59 -2.10 11.39
N SER A 53 -2.56 -2.22 10.57
CA SER A 53 -2.58 -1.77 9.18
C SER A 53 -1.60 -2.54 8.31
N LEU A 54 -1.91 -2.64 7.02
CA LEU A 54 -1.05 -3.18 5.98
C LEU A 54 -0.73 -2.12 4.95
N LEU A 55 0.56 -2.02 4.60
CA LEU A 55 1.04 -1.24 3.49
C LEU A 55 1.08 -2.12 2.24
N TYR A 56 0.61 -1.58 1.12
CA TYR A 56 0.79 -2.12 -0.22
C TYR A 56 1.56 -1.10 -1.05
N GLU A 57 2.55 -1.60 -1.79
CA GLU A 57 3.40 -0.81 -2.67
C GLU A 57 3.50 -1.50 -4.02
N TYR A 58 3.23 -0.75 -5.08
CA TYR A 58 3.51 -1.13 -6.44
C TYR A 58 4.22 0.02 -7.14
N TYR A 59 5.40 -0.27 -7.65
CA TYR A 59 6.18 0.70 -8.39
C TYR A 59 6.00 0.49 -9.88
N TRP A 60 5.89 1.58 -10.62
CA TRP A 60 5.75 1.54 -12.06
C TRP A 60 6.84 0.70 -12.74
N GLU A 61 6.44 -0.11 -13.70
CA GLU A 61 7.31 -0.98 -14.46
C GLU A 61 7.19 -0.67 -15.96
N PHE A 62 8.33 -0.70 -16.65
CA PHE A 62 8.39 -0.43 -18.08
C PHE A 62 7.48 -1.36 -18.90
N ASN A 63 7.40 -2.63 -18.52
CA ASN A 63 6.57 -3.63 -19.21
C ASN A 63 5.06 -3.42 -19.00
N PHE A 64 4.68 -2.59 -18.05
CA PHE A 64 3.28 -2.27 -17.73
C PHE A 64 3.05 -0.76 -17.67
N PRO A 65 3.27 -0.05 -18.79
CA PRO A 65 3.32 1.42 -18.79
C PRO A 65 2.00 2.08 -18.41
N SER A 66 0.89 1.37 -18.52
CA SER A 66 -0.44 1.87 -18.15
C SER A 66 -0.79 1.65 -16.69
N THR A 67 0.04 0.97 -15.92
CA THR A 67 -0.19 0.74 -14.48
C THR A 67 0.57 1.78 -13.69
N PRO A 68 -0.11 2.67 -12.96
CA PRO A 68 0.57 3.71 -12.17
C PRO A 68 1.28 3.12 -10.96
N THR A 69 2.29 3.82 -10.46
CA THR A 69 2.80 3.56 -9.11
C THR A 69 1.66 3.75 -8.13
N THR A 70 1.43 2.75 -7.28
CA THR A 70 0.28 2.68 -6.39
C THR A 70 0.75 2.41 -4.98
N PHE A 71 0.29 3.21 -4.05
CA PHE A 71 0.46 2.95 -2.62
C PHE A 71 -0.90 2.85 -1.96
N ALA A 72 -1.05 1.88 -1.08
CA ALA A 72 -2.28 1.73 -0.34
C ALA A 72 -2.01 1.37 1.12
N ILE A 73 -2.89 1.83 1.98
CA ILE A 73 -2.95 1.41 3.38
C ILE A 73 -4.33 0.85 3.68
N ARG A 74 -4.35 -0.33 4.27
CA ARG A 74 -5.56 -0.98 4.76
C ARG A 74 -5.49 -1.07 6.27
N SER A 75 -6.52 -0.57 6.94
CA SER A 75 -6.82 -0.83 8.35
C SER A 75 -7.94 -1.87 8.46
N ASP A 76 -8.42 -2.16 9.67
CA ASP A 76 -9.54 -3.07 9.87
C ASP A 76 -10.84 -2.58 9.23
N ASN A 77 -11.05 -1.26 9.21
CA ASN A 77 -12.31 -0.68 8.76
C ASN A 77 -12.24 0.01 7.39
N PHE A 78 -11.07 0.53 7.01
CA PHE A 78 -10.92 1.36 5.82
C PHE A 78 -9.72 0.98 4.99
N LYS A 79 -9.80 1.27 3.69
CA LYS A 79 -8.68 1.17 2.75
C LYS A 79 -8.56 2.46 1.97
N LEU A 80 -7.36 3.06 1.97
CA LEU A 80 -6.99 4.19 1.12
C LEU A 80 -6.02 3.70 0.06
N ILE A 81 -6.28 4.06 -1.20
CA ILE A 81 -5.39 3.80 -2.34
C ILE A 81 -5.03 5.14 -2.95
N GLN A 82 -3.74 5.36 -3.17
CA GLN A 82 -3.21 6.52 -3.86
C GLN A 82 -2.43 6.11 -5.09
N TYR A 83 -2.72 6.77 -6.18
CA TYR A 83 -2.04 6.59 -7.45
C TYR A 83 -1.06 7.73 -7.66
N HIS A 84 0.19 7.38 -7.93
CA HIS A 84 1.21 8.36 -8.29
C HIS A 84 1.23 8.56 -9.79
N GLY A 85 0.85 9.73 -10.21
CA GLY A 85 0.75 10.06 -11.62
C GLY A 85 -0.58 10.75 -11.94
N ILE A 86 -0.91 10.81 -13.21
CA ILE A 86 -1.97 11.64 -13.73
C ILE A 86 -3.14 10.83 -14.29
N TRP A 87 -3.12 9.54 -14.18
CA TRP A 87 -4.10 8.68 -14.86
C TRP A 87 -5.12 8.03 -13.94
N ASP A 88 -5.04 8.25 -12.64
CA ASP A 88 -6.05 7.69 -11.76
C ASP A 88 -6.45 8.60 -10.61
N THR A 89 -7.63 8.33 -10.06
CA THR A 89 -8.21 9.04 -8.91
C THR A 89 -7.98 8.21 -7.66
N ASP A 90 -7.56 8.84 -6.57
CA ASP A 90 -7.44 8.18 -5.27
C ASP A 90 -8.75 7.51 -4.87
N GLU A 91 -8.65 6.48 -4.05
CA GLU A 91 -9.80 5.71 -3.62
C GLU A 91 -9.81 5.54 -2.10
N LEU A 92 -10.99 5.66 -1.51
CA LEU A 92 -11.24 5.39 -0.09
C LEU A 92 -12.46 4.49 0.04
N TYR A 93 -12.30 3.37 0.74
CA TYR A 93 -13.37 2.41 0.96
C TYR A 93 -13.58 2.11 2.44
N ASP A 94 -14.85 2.01 2.86
CA ASP A 94 -15.27 1.49 4.16
C ASP A 94 -15.44 -0.03 4.03
N ILE A 95 -14.35 -0.76 4.16
CA ILE A 95 -14.33 -2.22 3.94
C ILE A 95 -15.11 -3.02 4.99
N LYS A 96 -15.46 -2.39 6.09
CA LYS A 96 -16.31 -2.99 7.11
C LYS A 96 -17.78 -3.03 6.72
N ASN A 97 -18.28 -1.93 6.16
CA ASN A 97 -19.69 -1.78 5.78
C ASN A 97 -19.92 -2.02 4.28
N ASP A 98 -18.87 -1.93 3.48
CA ASP A 98 -18.86 -2.19 2.04
C ASP A 98 -17.67 -3.12 1.69
N PRO A 99 -17.72 -4.41 2.05
CA PRO A 99 -16.63 -5.37 1.80
C PRO A 99 -16.41 -5.66 0.32
N GLN A 100 -17.32 -5.27 -0.55
CA GLN A 100 -17.19 -5.37 -2.00
C GLN A 100 -16.56 -4.13 -2.64
N GLU A 101 -16.28 -3.09 -1.85
CA GLU A 101 -15.63 -1.86 -2.31
C GLU A 101 -16.37 -1.19 -3.49
N MET A 102 -17.70 -1.20 -3.43
CA MET A 102 -18.56 -0.72 -4.50
C MET A 102 -18.67 0.80 -4.54
N ARG A 103 -18.34 1.49 -3.42
CA ARG A 103 -18.49 2.92 -3.28
C ARG A 103 -17.18 3.58 -2.90
N ASN A 104 -16.60 4.34 -3.83
CA ASN A 104 -15.47 5.21 -3.53
C ASN A 104 -15.93 6.44 -2.71
N LEU A 105 -15.35 6.61 -1.53
CA LEU A 105 -15.68 7.67 -0.56
C LEU A 105 -14.66 8.83 -0.58
N ILE A 106 -13.72 8.83 -1.52
CA ILE A 106 -12.58 9.77 -1.51
C ILE A 106 -13.00 11.24 -1.49
N ASP A 107 -14.12 11.57 -2.15
CA ASP A 107 -14.65 12.91 -2.24
C ASP A 107 -15.85 13.17 -1.30
N ASP A 108 -16.21 12.19 -0.45
CA ASP A 108 -17.30 12.36 0.50
C ASP A 108 -16.79 13.14 1.74
N PRO A 109 -17.30 14.37 1.99
CA PRO A 109 -16.81 15.22 3.07
C PRO A 109 -16.98 14.63 4.47
N ARG A 110 -17.88 13.66 4.65
CA ARG A 110 -18.08 12.98 5.93
C ARG A 110 -16.85 12.14 6.34
N TYR A 111 -16.03 11.72 5.37
CA TYR A 111 -14.87 10.87 5.58
C TYR A 111 -13.53 11.63 5.50
N ILE A 112 -13.56 12.98 5.48
CA ILE A 112 -12.33 13.77 5.34
C ILE A 112 -11.30 13.47 6.42
N ASN A 113 -11.70 13.29 7.67
CA ASN A 113 -10.78 12.96 8.76
C ASN A 113 -10.19 11.57 8.61
N VAL A 114 -11.01 10.58 8.23
CA VAL A 114 -10.54 9.20 7.95
C VAL A 114 -9.50 9.21 6.83
N LYS A 115 -9.78 9.93 5.75
CA LYS A 115 -8.85 10.11 4.62
C LYS A 115 -7.52 10.70 5.07
N LEU A 116 -7.55 11.78 5.87
CA LEU A 116 -6.34 12.45 6.37
C LEU A 116 -5.53 11.55 7.32
N ASP A 117 -6.19 10.84 8.22
CA ASP A 117 -5.53 9.94 9.15
C ASP A 117 -4.86 8.76 8.43
N LEU A 118 -5.56 8.14 7.49
CA LEU A 118 -5.00 7.05 6.68
C LEU A 118 -3.85 7.55 5.79
N ARG A 119 -3.97 8.73 5.20
CA ARG A 119 -2.91 9.34 4.40
C ARG A 119 -1.66 9.59 5.24
N LYS A 120 -1.83 10.12 6.45
CA LYS A 120 -0.72 10.31 7.39
C LYS A 120 -0.07 8.96 7.76
N ALA A 121 -0.88 7.94 8.07
CA ALA A 121 -0.38 6.61 8.38
C ALA A 121 0.35 5.97 7.19
N LEU A 122 -0.16 6.13 5.97
CA LEU A 122 0.45 5.66 4.75
C LEU A 122 1.87 6.25 4.59
N TYR A 123 1.99 7.57 4.69
CA TYR A 123 3.27 8.23 4.53
C TYR A 123 4.25 7.90 5.65
N GLN A 124 3.76 7.74 6.88
CA GLN A 124 4.60 7.30 7.99
C GLN A 124 5.15 5.89 7.74
N ARG A 125 4.32 4.95 7.29
CA ARG A 125 4.75 3.58 6.97
C ARG A 125 5.76 3.54 5.83
N LEU A 126 5.56 4.35 4.79
CA LEU A 126 6.52 4.48 3.70
C LEU A 126 7.85 5.04 4.18
N ALA A 127 7.84 6.06 5.05
CA ALA A 127 9.05 6.63 5.64
C ALA A 127 9.79 5.63 6.54
N ASP A 128 9.06 4.87 7.37
CA ASP A 128 9.63 3.85 8.27
C ASP A 128 10.24 2.66 7.51
N GLY A 129 9.75 2.38 6.30
CA GLY A 129 10.25 1.33 5.42
C GLY A 129 11.65 1.58 4.86
N GLY A 130 12.18 2.78 5.02
CA GLY A 130 13.53 3.15 4.61
C GLY A 130 13.58 3.78 3.21
N GLU A 131 14.45 3.28 2.35
CA GLU A 131 14.62 3.86 1.01
C GLU A 131 13.41 3.60 0.11
N TYR A 132 12.49 4.54 0.04
CA TYR A 132 11.51 4.57 -1.02
C TYR A 132 11.93 5.59 -2.07
N SER A 133 11.81 5.23 -3.32
CA SER A 133 11.93 6.16 -4.44
C SER A 133 10.69 6.07 -5.28
N VAL A 134 9.99 7.17 -5.39
CA VAL A 134 8.94 7.31 -6.39
C VAL A 134 9.59 7.78 -7.67
N PRO A 135 9.61 6.97 -8.73
CA PRO A 135 10.09 7.44 -10.02
C PRO A 135 9.09 8.46 -10.54
N TYR A 136 9.42 9.73 -10.36
CA TYR A 136 8.59 10.82 -10.84
C TYR A 136 9.10 11.30 -12.18
N THR A 137 8.28 11.23 -13.20
CA THR A 137 8.50 11.92 -14.46
C THR A 137 7.36 12.88 -14.72
N LYS A 138 7.68 14.16 -14.91
CA LYS A 138 6.73 15.19 -15.33
C LYS A 138 6.36 15.07 -16.82
N LYS A 139 7.10 14.24 -17.55
CA LYS A 139 6.88 14.02 -18.99
C LYS A 139 6.28 12.64 -19.20
N PHE A 140 5.13 12.59 -19.82
CA PHE A 140 4.39 11.36 -20.06
C PHE A 140 4.63 10.80 -21.43
N SER A 141 4.66 9.47 -21.47
CA SER A 141 4.55 8.73 -22.71
C SER A 141 3.17 8.94 -23.35
N THR A 142 3.17 8.98 -24.68
CA THR A 142 1.98 8.97 -25.53
C THR A 142 1.10 7.78 -25.18
N GLY A 143 -0.18 8.01 -24.90
CA GLY A 143 -1.18 6.97 -24.66
C GLY A 143 -1.75 6.90 -23.25
N ALA A 144 -1.25 7.69 -22.29
CA ALA A 144 -1.87 7.80 -20.99
C ALA A 144 -3.28 8.42 -21.10
N VAL A 145 -4.26 7.75 -20.53
CA VAL A 145 -5.62 8.26 -20.41
C VAL A 145 -5.72 8.99 -19.08
N PHE A 146 -5.95 10.29 -19.14
CA PHE A 146 -6.12 11.11 -17.95
C PHE A 146 -7.56 11.02 -17.48
N ARG A 147 -7.79 10.63 -16.23
CA ARG A 147 -9.13 10.65 -15.65
C ARG A 147 -9.55 12.03 -15.15
N GLN A 148 -8.58 12.89 -14.82
CA GLN A 148 -8.84 14.26 -14.46
C GLN A 148 -8.78 15.14 -15.71
N GLY A 149 -9.80 16.02 -15.88
CA GLY A 149 -9.95 16.83 -17.08
C GLY A 149 -8.86 17.88 -17.27
N ASP A 150 -8.23 18.33 -16.18
CA ASP A 150 -7.10 19.28 -16.18
C ASP A 150 -5.74 18.59 -16.36
N ARG A 151 -5.72 17.25 -16.48
CA ARG A 151 -4.52 16.44 -16.60
C ARG A 151 -3.57 16.54 -15.39
N SER A 152 -4.11 16.91 -14.22
CA SER A 152 -3.35 16.93 -12.98
C SER A 152 -3.11 15.52 -12.44
N ALA A 153 -2.13 15.39 -11.55
CA ALA A 153 -1.94 14.14 -10.81
C ALA A 153 -3.10 13.90 -9.86
N ALA A 154 -3.53 12.65 -9.75
CA ALA A 154 -4.57 12.25 -8.80
C ALA A 154 -4.08 12.36 -7.35
N ALA A 155 -2.79 12.09 -7.11
CA ALA A 155 -2.12 12.26 -5.84
C ALA A 155 -0.79 13.00 -6.02
N GLU A 156 -0.55 13.98 -5.16
CA GLU A 156 0.74 14.64 -5.06
C GLU A 156 1.50 14.08 -3.87
N PHE A 157 2.74 13.69 -4.11
CA PHE A 157 3.67 13.33 -3.05
C PHE A 157 4.35 14.59 -2.52
N PRO A 158 4.75 14.61 -1.23
CA PRO A 158 5.59 15.67 -0.70
C PRO A 158 6.87 15.83 -1.54
N ASP A 159 7.27 17.08 -1.82
CA ASP A 159 8.41 17.37 -2.70
C ASP A 159 9.74 16.79 -2.17
N ASP A 160 9.88 16.65 -0.86
CA ASP A 160 11.03 16.08 -0.19
C ASP A 160 11.12 14.55 -0.34
N TRP A 161 10.03 13.92 -0.78
CA TRP A 161 9.96 12.49 -1.09
C TRP A 161 10.40 12.17 -2.52
N LEU A 162 10.47 13.18 -3.36
CA LEU A 162 10.91 13.03 -4.73
C LEU A 162 12.44 13.02 -4.77
N ARG A 163 13.06 11.98 -5.31
CA ARG A 163 14.52 11.96 -5.53
C ARG A 163 14.88 13.05 -6.52
N LYS A 164 15.54 14.09 -6.03
CA LYS A 164 16.15 15.11 -6.87
C LYS A 164 17.32 14.49 -7.62
N GLY A 165 17.23 14.39 -8.93
CA GLY A 165 18.33 13.95 -9.80
C GLY A 165 18.17 12.59 -10.46
N ASP A 166 17.14 11.79 -10.12
CA ASP A 166 16.82 10.56 -10.83
C ASP A 166 15.86 10.76 -12.03
N GLU A 167 15.83 11.96 -12.59
CA GLU A 167 15.30 12.13 -13.95
C GLU A 167 16.22 11.36 -14.91
N LYS A 168 16.15 10.05 -14.86
CA LYS A 168 16.63 9.24 -15.97
C LYS A 168 15.81 9.69 -17.15
N ASP A 169 16.50 10.32 -18.09
CA ASP A 169 15.92 10.73 -19.36
C ASP A 169 15.42 9.47 -20.07
N LEU A 170 14.19 9.09 -19.78
CA LEU A 170 13.55 7.91 -20.36
C LEU A 170 13.37 8.06 -21.87
N THR A 171 13.57 9.28 -22.43
CA THR A 171 13.56 9.48 -23.89
C THR A 171 14.67 8.72 -24.62
N LYS A 172 15.67 8.21 -23.88
CA LYS A 172 16.74 7.38 -24.44
C LYS A 172 16.32 5.92 -24.68
N PHE A 173 15.14 5.53 -24.21
CA PHE A 173 14.63 4.16 -24.33
C PHE A 173 13.45 4.02 -25.30
N PHE A 174 13.08 5.12 -25.99
CA PHE A 174 12.04 5.16 -27.03
C PHE A 174 12.61 5.62 -28.36
#